data_ba9933c9ee354e3a8dd56993a33d739f
#
_entry.id   ba9933c9ee354e3a8dd56993a33d739f
#
_cell.length_a   1.000
_cell.length_b   1.000
_cell.length_c   1.000
_cell.angle_alpha   90.00
_cell.angle_beta   90.00
_cell.angle_gamma   90.00
#
_symmetry.space_group_name_H-M   'P 1'
#
loop_
_entity.id
_entity.type
_entity.pdbx_description
1 polymer ?
#
loop_
_entity_poly.entity_id
_entity_poly.type
_entity_poly.pdbx_seq_one_letter_code
_entity_poly.pdbx_strand_id
1 'polypeptide(L)'
;MQPWKMFIPWMWALHLIGAIWLSAGVLSSIVIFSQMKRTDTDLASRAFGLRAAWRLMVVFVVPGVIITGALGFYLLHAFRIGFLPGWVKASTVVYFILLADILFVQVPALRKAVRAAEASRVAGAPTAELQQVQQAKLPGMLTHVNALLIFLLIFFMAFKPF
;
A
#
# COMPACT_ATOMS: atom_id res chain seq x y z
N MET A 1 16.66 -10.80 34.41
CA MET A 1 16.45 -10.45 32.99
C MET A 1 15.21 -9.55 32.88
N GLN A 2 15.30 -8.43 32.14
CA GLN A 2 14.14 -7.55 31.98
C GLN A 2 13.15 -8.22 31.00
N PRO A 3 11.91 -8.52 31.40
CA PRO A 3 10.99 -9.35 30.60
C PRO A 3 10.69 -8.74 29.20
N TRP A 4 10.76 -7.42 29.05
CA TRP A 4 10.52 -6.76 27.77
C TRP A 4 11.59 -7.03 26.71
N LYS A 5 12.82 -7.40 27.08
CA LYS A 5 13.89 -7.76 26.11
C LYS A 5 13.57 -9.04 25.34
N MET A 6 12.77 -9.91 25.91
CA MET A 6 12.35 -11.15 25.26
C MET A 6 11.34 -10.93 24.13
N PHE A 7 10.62 -9.80 24.14
CA PHE A 7 9.62 -9.47 23.11
C PHE A 7 10.21 -8.74 21.90
N ILE A 8 11.40 -8.13 22.01
CA ILE A 8 12.02 -7.36 20.91
C ILE A 8 12.20 -8.18 19.64
N PRO A 9 12.70 -9.44 19.65
CA PRO A 9 12.84 -10.24 18.44
C PRO A 9 11.50 -10.48 17.73
N TRP A 10 10.44 -10.73 18.49
CA TRP A 10 9.09 -10.93 17.93
C TRP A 10 8.52 -9.63 17.30
N MET A 11 8.73 -8.49 17.94
CA MET A 11 8.30 -7.20 17.39
C MET A 11 9.06 -6.86 16.10
N TRP A 12 10.34 -7.19 16.05
CA TRP A 12 11.14 -7.04 14.84
C TRP A 12 10.65 -7.97 13.71
N ALA A 13 10.40 -9.25 14.02
CA ALA A 13 9.84 -10.20 13.07
C ALA A 13 8.46 -9.75 12.53
N LEU A 14 7.57 -9.28 13.40
CA LEU A 14 6.26 -8.77 13.03
C LEU A 14 6.36 -7.50 12.17
N HIS A 15 7.32 -6.61 12.45
CA HIS A 15 7.60 -5.44 11.62
C HIS A 15 8.01 -5.85 10.19
N LEU A 16 8.90 -6.84 10.06
CA LEU A 16 9.29 -7.39 8.76
C LEU A 16 8.10 -8.06 8.04
N ILE A 17 7.31 -8.85 8.75
CA ILE A 17 6.11 -9.47 8.18
C ILE A 17 5.15 -8.39 7.68
N GLY A 18 4.93 -7.33 8.44
CA GLY A 18 4.12 -6.19 8.02
C GLY A 18 4.65 -5.52 6.75
N ALA A 19 5.96 -5.32 6.65
CA ALA A 19 6.62 -4.74 5.47
C ALA A 19 6.50 -5.65 4.23
N ILE A 20 6.67 -6.97 4.39
CA ILE A 20 6.47 -7.95 3.32
C ILE A 20 5.00 -7.95 2.89
N TRP A 21 4.08 -7.93 3.83
CA TRP A 21 2.64 -7.91 3.59
C TRP A 21 2.23 -6.67 2.79
N LEU A 22 2.67 -5.49 3.23
CA LEU A 22 2.47 -4.23 2.51
C LEU A 22 3.03 -4.30 1.08
N SER A 23 4.28 -4.74 0.93
CA SER A 23 4.95 -4.85 -0.37
C SER A 23 4.21 -5.82 -1.31
N ALA A 24 3.80 -6.98 -0.81
CA ALA A 24 3.05 -7.96 -1.57
C ALA A 24 1.72 -7.38 -2.09
N GLY A 25 0.98 -6.63 -1.25
CA GLY A 25 -0.27 -5.98 -1.63
C GLY A 25 -0.07 -4.94 -2.73
N VAL A 26 0.94 -4.08 -2.61
CA VAL A 26 1.24 -3.03 -3.60
C VAL A 26 1.70 -3.64 -4.93
N LEU A 27 2.65 -4.57 -4.91
CA LEU A 27 3.16 -5.22 -6.13
C LEU A 27 2.08 -6.02 -6.85
N SER A 28 1.26 -6.78 -6.12
CA SER A 28 0.11 -7.48 -6.72
C SER A 28 -0.89 -6.54 -7.36
N SER A 29 -1.13 -5.38 -6.76
CA SER A 29 -2.01 -4.35 -7.33
C SER A 29 -1.46 -3.79 -8.66
N ILE A 30 -0.13 -3.62 -8.79
CA ILE A 30 0.50 -3.21 -10.06
C ILE A 30 0.19 -4.23 -11.16
N VAL A 31 0.33 -5.53 -10.86
CA VAL A 31 0.05 -6.59 -11.84
C VAL A 31 -1.42 -6.55 -12.26
N ILE A 32 -2.35 -6.45 -11.33
CA ILE A 32 -3.78 -6.39 -11.63
C ILE A 32 -4.09 -5.16 -12.51
N PHE A 33 -3.60 -3.97 -12.14
CA PHE A 33 -3.84 -2.77 -12.94
C PHE A 33 -3.19 -2.84 -14.32
N SER A 34 -2.03 -3.47 -14.48
CA SER A 34 -1.39 -3.68 -15.77
C SER A 34 -2.22 -4.58 -16.69
N GLN A 35 -2.81 -5.64 -16.16
CA GLN A 35 -3.68 -6.54 -16.92
C GLN A 35 -4.98 -5.84 -17.35
N MET A 36 -5.54 -5.00 -16.48
CA MET A 36 -6.78 -4.27 -16.76
C MET A 36 -6.62 -3.16 -17.81
N LYS A 37 -5.38 -2.73 -18.12
CA LYS A 37 -5.11 -1.77 -19.21
C LYS A 37 -5.21 -2.40 -20.60
N ARG A 38 -5.26 -3.73 -20.72
CA ARG A 38 -5.44 -4.39 -22.00
C ARG A 38 -6.84 -4.10 -22.56
N THR A 39 -6.90 -3.75 -23.82
CA THR A 39 -8.09 -3.22 -24.50
C THR A 39 -9.25 -4.20 -24.59
N ASP A 40 -8.98 -5.51 -24.59
CA ASP A 40 -9.97 -6.57 -24.78
C ASP A 40 -10.63 -7.08 -23.50
N THR A 41 -10.46 -6.35 -22.38
CA THR A 41 -11.02 -6.78 -21.10
C THR A 41 -12.50 -6.44 -21.03
N ASP A 42 -13.37 -7.45 -20.91
CA ASP A 42 -14.80 -7.31 -20.74
C ASP A 42 -15.19 -6.68 -19.39
N LEU A 43 -16.43 -6.23 -19.24
CA LEU A 43 -16.92 -5.57 -18.03
C LEU A 43 -16.86 -6.47 -16.80
N ALA A 44 -17.12 -7.78 -16.96
CA ALA A 44 -17.08 -8.72 -15.85
C ALA A 44 -15.65 -8.91 -15.32
N SER A 45 -14.68 -9.08 -16.21
CA SER A 45 -13.26 -9.19 -15.87
C SER A 45 -12.73 -7.92 -15.24
N ARG A 46 -13.15 -6.74 -15.71
CA ARG A 46 -12.79 -5.45 -15.08
C ARG A 46 -13.34 -5.31 -13.68
N ALA A 47 -14.61 -5.63 -13.48
CA ALA A 47 -15.23 -5.61 -12.15
C ALA A 47 -14.57 -6.60 -11.20
N PHE A 48 -14.20 -7.79 -11.68
CA PHE A 48 -13.45 -8.78 -10.91
C PHE A 48 -12.07 -8.25 -10.53
N GLY A 49 -11.30 -7.70 -11.47
CA GLY A 49 -9.96 -7.15 -11.21
C GLY A 49 -9.97 -6.02 -10.19
N LEU A 50 -10.94 -5.08 -10.30
CA LEU A 50 -11.08 -4.00 -9.32
C LEU A 50 -11.48 -4.51 -7.93
N ARG A 51 -12.34 -5.52 -7.84
CA ARG A 51 -12.66 -6.18 -6.55
C ARG A 51 -11.46 -6.91 -5.96
N ALA A 52 -10.68 -7.59 -6.78
CA ALA A 52 -9.44 -8.23 -6.33
C ALA A 52 -8.45 -7.19 -5.79
N ALA A 53 -8.23 -6.09 -6.52
CA ALA A 53 -7.40 -4.98 -6.05
C ALA A 53 -7.92 -4.36 -4.75
N TRP A 54 -9.23 -4.20 -4.59
CA TRP A 54 -9.84 -3.73 -3.34
C TRP A 54 -9.59 -4.68 -2.17
N ARG A 55 -9.73 -5.98 -2.38
CA ARG A 55 -9.41 -6.98 -1.35
C ARG A 55 -7.95 -6.94 -0.94
N LEU A 56 -7.04 -6.81 -1.91
CA LEU A 56 -5.60 -6.64 -1.62
C LEU A 56 -5.34 -5.36 -0.82
N MET A 57 -6.00 -4.25 -1.18
CA MET A 57 -5.89 -2.99 -0.44
C MET A 57 -6.31 -3.16 1.03
N VAL A 58 -7.47 -3.76 1.27
CA VAL A 58 -8.05 -3.89 2.63
C VAL A 58 -7.34 -4.96 3.46
N VAL A 59 -6.90 -6.07 2.84
CA VAL A 59 -6.33 -7.21 3.56
C VAL A 59 -4.81 -7.10 3.71
N PHE A 60 -4.12 -6.51 2.73
CA PHE A 60 -2.66 -6.48 2.70
C PHE A 60 -2.10 -5.07 2.89
N VAL A 61 -2.54 -4.10 2.07
CA VAL A 61 -1.90 -2.78 2.04
C VAL A 61 -2.21 -1.98 3.29
N VAL A 62 -3.47 -1.81 3.64
CA VAL A 62 -3.88 -1.01 4.81
C VAL A 62 -3.37 -1.62 6.13
N PRO A 63 -3.59 -2.90 6.43
CA PRO A 63 -3.03 -3.49 7.65
C PRO A 63 -1.50 -3.49 7.63
N GLY A 64 -0.89 -3.80 6.49
CA GLY A 64 0.55 -3.83 6.34
C GLY A 64 1.20 -2.49 6.66
N VAL A 65 0.69 -1.37 6.13
CA VAL A 65 1.24 -0.05 6.41
C VAL A 65 1.06 0.34 7.88
N ILE A 66 -0.08 0.02 8.49
CA ILE A 66 -0.34 0.32 9.91
C ILE A 66 0.59 -0.49 10.82
N ILE A 67 0.67 -1.81 10.61
CA ILE A 67 1.50 -2.72 11.41
C ILE A 67 2.97 -2.34 11.29
N THR A 68 3.45 -2.12 10.05
CA THR A 68 4.85 -1.74 9.81
C THR A 68 5.19 -0.43 10.51
N GLY A 69 4.34 0.58 10.42
CA GLY A 69 4.58 1.86 11.09
C GLY A 69 4.53 1.78 12.60
N ALA A 70 3.47 1.19 13.16
CA ALA A 70 3.31 1.07 14.61
C ALA A 70 4.48 0.31 15.24
N LEU A 71 4.87 -0.82 14.66
CA LEU A 71 5.99 -1.61 15.15
C LEU A 71 7.34 -0.93 14.88
N GLY A 72 7.49 -0.21 13.77
CA GLY A 72 8.67 0.59 13.49
C GLY A 72 8.93 1.65 14.55
N PHE A 73 7.91 2.43 14.93
CA PHE A 73 8.00 3.42 16.01
C PHE A 73 8.25 2.76 17.37
N TYR A 74 7.61 1.63 17.65
CA TYR A 74 7.90 0.86 18.86
C TYR A 74 9.37 0.43 18.93
N LEU A 75 9.94 -0.08 17.83
CA LEU A 75 11.33 -0.51 17.76
C LEU A 75 12.31 0.66 17.93
N LEU A 76 12.03 1.84 17.36
CA LEU A 76 12.84 3.04 17.59
C LEU A 76 12.92 3.36 19.09
N HIS A 77 11.81 3.28 19.80
CA HIS A 77 11.75 3.47 21.24
C HIS A 77 12.49 2.35 22.00
N ALA A 78 12.22 1.09 21.67
CA ALA A 78 12.81 -0.07 22.36
C ALA A 78 14.34 -0.15 22.22
N PHE A 79 14.86 0.21 21.04
CA PHE A 79 16.30 0.27 20.80
C PHE A 79 16.95 1.59 21.22
N ARG A 80 16.17 2.55 21.75
CA ARG A 80 16.64 3.89 22.17
C ARG A 80 17.34 4.65 21.03
N ILE A 81 16.97 4.40 19.77
CA ILE A 81 17.56 5.08 18.61
C ILE A 81 17.11 6.54 18.56
N GLY A 82 15.84 6.81 18.91
CA GLY A 82 15.26 8.13 18.83
C GLY A 82 15.12 8.65 17.40
N PHE A 83 14.91 9.96 17.26
CA PHE A 83 14.74 10.65 15.97
C PHE A 83 15.97 11.44 15.51
N LEU A 84 17.11 11.29 16.20
CA LEU A 84 18.34 12.03 15.87
C LEU A 84 18.95 11.61 14.53
N PRO A 85 19.08 10.29 14.20
CA PRO A 85 19.69 9.86 12.93
C PRO A 85 18.90 10.38 11.72
N GLY A 86 19.60 10.85 10.70
CA GLY A 86 19.00 11.39 9.47
C GLY A 86 18.15 10.37 8.73
N TRP A 87 18.60 9.11 8.67
CA TRP A 87 17.84 8.02 8.03
C TRP A 87 16.48 7.76 8.73
N VAL A 88 16.40 7.94 10.06
CA VAL A 88 15.13 7.82 10.79
C VAL A 88 14.17 8.93 10.40
N LYS A 89 14.66 10.19 10.34
CA LYS A 89 13.85 11.33 9.89
C LYS A 89 13.33 11.13 8.47
N ALA A 90 14.22 10.76 7.56
CA ALA A 90 13.88 10.51 6.16
C ALA A 90 12.84 9.38 6.03
N SER A 91 13.07 8.24 6.69
CA SER A 91 12.11 7.12 6.70
C SER A 91 10.75 7.51 7.28
N THR A 92 10.74 8.32 8.34
CA THR A 92 9.49 8.79 8.95
C THR A 92 8.69 9.67 7.99
N VAL A 93 9.35 10.60 7.30
CA VAL A 93 8.70 11.47 6.30
C VAL A 93 8.15 10.62 5.15
N VAL A 94 8.95 9.73 4.57
CA VAL A 94 8.53 8.84 3.48
C VAL A 94 7.36 7.95 3.91
N TYR A 95 7.41 7.43 5.13
CA TYR A 95 6.33 6.61 5.69
C TYR A 95 5.01 7.38 5.80
N PHE A 96 5.03 8.62 6.30
CA PHE A 96 3.80 9.41 6.42
C PHE A 96 3.25 9.85 5.06
N ILE A 97 4.11 10.11 4.06
CA ILE A 97 3.68 10.36 2.67
C ILE A 97 2.97 9.10 2.13
N LEU A 98 3.57 7.93 2.29
CA LEU A 98 3.00 6.65 1.86
C LEU A 98 1.66 6.37 2.56
N LEU A 99 1.60 6.55 3.88
CA LEU A 99 0.38 6.35 4.68
C LEU A 99 -0.74 7.29 4.23
N ALA A 100 -0.43 8.57 4.04
CA ALA A 100 -1.40 9.57 3.60
C ALA A 100 -1.93 9.26 2.19
N ASP A 101 -1.05 8.90 1.25
CA ASP A 101 -1.45 8.50 -0.09
C ASP A 101 -2.38 7.27 -0.07
N ILE A 102 -2.01 6.23 0.66
CA ILE A 102 -2.82 5.01 0.76
C ILE A 102 -4.21 5.33 1.34
N LEU A 103 -4.27 6.02 2.48
CA LEU A 103 -5.54 6.21 3.20
C LEU A 103 -6.44 7.27 2.57
N PHE A 104 -5.89 8.39 2.11
CA PHE A 104 -6.67 9.54 1.66
C PHE A 104 -6.84 9.63 0.15
N VAL A 105 -5.99 8.94 -0.64
CA VAL A 105 -6.07 8.99 -2.09
C VAL A 105 -6.44 7.63 -2.67
N GLN A 106 -5.67 6.58 -2.41
CA GLN A 106 -5.89 5.29 -3.08
C GLN A 106 -7.12 4.53 -2.58
N VAL A 107 -7.36 4.48 -1.27
CA VAL A 107 -8.53 3.80 -0.71
C VAL A 107 -9.84 4.39 -1.25
N PRO A 108 -10.09 5.72 -1.19
CA PRO A 108 -11.33 6.28 -1.73
C PRO A 108 -11.42 6.17 -3.26
N ALA A 109 -10.31 6.35 -3.99
CA ALA A 109 -10.29 6.21 -5.45
C ALA A 109 -10.65 4.79 -5.88
N LEU A 110 -10.05 3.78 -5.24
CA LEU A 110 -10.31 2.39 -5.56
C LEU A 110 -11.74 1.97 -5.17
N ARG A 111 -12.25 2.46 -4.05
CA ARG A 111 -13.64 2.23 -3.64
C ARG A 111 -14.62 2.80 -4.66
N LYS A 112 -14.35 4.00 -5.17
CA LYS A 112 -15.15 4.61 -6.25
C LYS A 112 -15.09 3.77 -7.53
N ALA A 113 -13.89 3.32 -7.92
CA ALA A 113 -13.69 2.49 -9.11
C ALA A 113 -14.46 1.16 -9.03
N VAL A 114 -14.46 0.49 -7.89
CA VAL A 114 -15.21 -0.76 -7.68
C VAL A 114 -16.71 -0.52 -7.84
N ARG A 115 -17.25 0.55 -7.23
CA ARG A 115 -18.68 0.88 -7.35
C ARG A 115 -19.09 1.18 -8.77
N ALA A 116 -18.30 1.97 -9.50
CA ALA A 116 -18.56 2.30 -10.90
C ALA A 116 -18.52 1.06 -11.81
N ALA A 117 -17.59 0.13 -11.56
CA ALA A 117 -17.49 -1.11 -12.31
C ALA A 117 -18.69 -2.05 -12.06
N GLU A 118 -19.15 -2.14 -10.80
CA GLU A 118 -20.34 -2.93 -10.49
C GLU A 118 -21.62 -2.33 -11.12
N ALA A 119 -21.78 -1.01 -11.05
CA ALA A 119 -22.89 -0.34 -11.70
C ALA A 119 -22.90 -0.60 -13.21
N SER A 120 -21.73 -0.52 -13.87
CA SER A 120 -21.58 -0.81 -15.30
C SER A 120 -21.89 -2.28 -15.63
N ARG A 121 -21.47 -3.21 -14.78
CA ARG A 121 -21.75 -4.63 -14.93
C ARG A 121 -23.25 -4.92 -14.85
N VAL A 122 -23.97 -4.30 -13.91
CA VAL A 122 -25.43 -4.44 -13.77
C VAL A 122 -26.16 -3.82 -14.96
N ALA A 123 -25.70 -2.67 -15.45
CA ALA A 123 -26.28 -1.98 -16.60
C ALA A 123 -25.99 -2.68 -17.95
N GLY A 124 -25.07 -3.64 -18.00
CA GLY A 124 -24.64 -4.30 -19.24
C GLY A 124 -23.83 -3.40 -20.18
N ALA A 125 -23.54 -2.16 -19.79
CA ALA A 125 -22.80 -1.17 -20.59
C ALA A 125 -21.88 -0.30 -19.70
N PRO A 126 -20.77 0.22 -20.25
CA PRO A 126 -19.90 1.12 -19.50
C PRO A 126 -20.62 2.41 -19.11
N THR A 127 -20.73 2.67 -17.81
CA THR A 127 -21.29 3.93 -17.31
C THR A 127 -20.29 5.08 -17.48
N ALA A 128 -20.81 6.33 -17.57
CA ALA A 128 -19.95 7.51 -17.65
C ALA A 128 -18.98 7.61 -16.47
N GLU A 129 -19.38 7.17 -15.28
CA GLU A 129 -18.54 7.14 -14.08
C GLU A 129 -17.36 6.16 -14.24
N LEU A 130 -17.59 4.96 -14.81
CA LEU A 130 -16.53 4.02 -15.08
C LEU A 130 -15.54 4.58 -16.12
N GLN A 131 -16.04 5.23 -17.15
CA GLN A 131 -15.19 5.87 -18.17
C GLN A 131 -14.30 6.96 -17.55
N GLN A 132 -14.84 7.83 -16.69
CA GLN A 132 -14.07 8.84 -15.96
C GLN A 132 -12.98 8.23 -15.08
N VAL A 133 -13.31 7.16 -14.35
CA VAL A 133 -12.34 6.45 -13.52
C VAL A 133 -11.21 5.82 -14.37
N GLN A 134 -11.54 5.29 -15.54
CA GLN A 134 -10.55 4.71 -16.47
C GLN A 134 -9.63 5.76 -17.10
N GLN A 135 -10.17 6.94 -17.42
CA GLN A 135 -9.39 8.06 -17.93
C GLN A 135 -8.48 8.68 -16.87
N ALA A 136 -8.83 8.54 -15.60
CA ALA A 136 -7.99 8.97 -14.49
C ALA A 136 -6.75 8.07 -14.40
N LYS A 137 -5.63 8.51 -14.97
CA LYS A 137 -4.32 7.81 -14.91
C LYS A 137 -3.74 7.75 -13.49
N LEU A 138 -4.26 8.58 -12.58
CA LEU A 138 -3.74 8.78 -11.24
C LEU A 138 -3.61 7.50 -10.39
N PRO A 139 -4.63 6.64 -10.22
CA PRO A 139 -4.53 5.49 -9.32
C PRO A 139 -3.42 4.51 -9.72
N GLY A 140 -3.28 4.26 -11.01
CA GLY A 140 -2.22 3.38 -11.52
C GLY A 140 -0.82 3.98 -11.36
N MET A 141 -0.66 5.29 -11.53
CA MET A 141 0.60 5.98 -11.32
C MET A 141 1.00 5.98 -9.84
N LEU A 142 0.07 6.29 -8.94
CA LEU A 142 0.30 6.30 -7.50
C LEU A 142 0.73 4.93 -6.96
N THR A 143 0.20 3.83 -7.52
CA THR A 143 0.63 2.49 -7.12
C THR A 143 2.12 2.24 -7.43
N HIS A 144 2.64 2.76 -8.55
CA HIS A 144 4.08 2.68 -8.87
C HIS A 144 4.90 3.59 -7.96
N VAL A 145 4.39 4.79 -7.64
CA VAL A 145 5.03 5.70 -6.68
C VAL A 145 5.12 5.02 -5.31
N ASN A 146 4.06 4.36 -4.85
CA ASN A 146 4.09 3.64 -3.58
C ASN A 146 5.08 2.48 -3.57
N ALA A 147 5.22 1.74 -4.66
CA ALA A 147 6.26 0.74 -4.76
C ALA A 147 7.66 1.36 -4.60
N LEU A 148 7.90 2.51 -5.25
CA LEU A 148 9.16 3.24 -5.12
C LEU A 148 9.38 3.73 -3.68
N LEU A 149 8.36 4.28 -3.02
CA LEU A 149 8.44 4.73 -1.62
C LEU A 149 8.75 3.56 -0.68
N ILE A 150 8.17 2.39 -0.91
CA ILE A 150 8.46 1.17 -0.14
C ILE A 150 9.92 0.74 -0.34
N PHE A 151 10.43 0.72 -1.58
CA PHE A 151 11.84 0.44 -1.83
C PHE A 151 12.76 1.43 -1.14
N LEU A 152 12.41 2.72 -1.14
CA LEU A 152 13.16 3.75 -0.46
C LEU A 152 13.18 3.55 1.07
N LEU A 153 12.04 3.16 1.65
CA LEU A 153 11.95 2.79 3.07
C LEU A 153 12.85 1.61 3.40
N ILE A 154 12.80 0.54 2.59
CA ILE A 154 13.64 -0.65 2.77
C ILE A 154 15.12 -0.25 2.68
N PHE A 155 15.48 0.60 1.69
CA PHE A 155 16.85 1.10 1.53
C PHE A 155 17.33 1.85 2.78
N PHE A 156 16.56 2.80 3.30
CA PHE A 156 16.94 3.55 4.51
C PHE A 156 17.07 2.64 5.74
N MET A 157 16.20 1.65 5.89
CA MET A 157 16.25 0.70 7.00
C MET A 157 17.44 -0.26 6.92
N ALA A 158 17.83 -0.67 5.70
CA ALA A 158 18.92 -1.61 5.47
C ALA A 158 20.31 -0.93 5.57
N PHE A 159 20.47 0.19 4.88
CA PHE A 159 21.78 0.82 4.70
C PHE A 159 22.08 1.92 5.71
N LYS A 160 21.05 2.57 6.29
CA LYS A 160 21.22 3.65 7.29
C LYS A 160 22.24 4.69 6.83
N PRO A 161 22.05 5.33 5.65
CA PRO A 161 23.11 6.02 4.92
C PRO A 161 23.60 7.33 5.60
N PHE A 162 22.92 7.87 6.60
CA PHE A 162 23.27 9.13 7.31
C PHE A 162 22.61 9.23 8.70
#